data_8c07f2c74757a1b2b3e7f616d314aa9b
#
_entry.id   8c07f2c74757a1b2b3e7f616d314aa9b
#
_cell.length_a   1.000
_cell.length_b   1.000
_cell.length_c   1.000
_cell.angle_alpha   90.00
_cell.angle_beta   90.00
_cell.angle_gamma   90.00
#
_symmetry.space_group_name_H-M   'P 1'
#
loop_
_entity.id
_entity.type
_entity.pdbx_description
1 polymer ?
#
loop_
_entity_poly.entity_id
_entity_poly.type
_entity_poly.pdbx_seq_one_letter_code
_entity_poly.pdbx_strand_id
1 'polypeptide(L)'
;MKVLFLHGLEGTPNGTKVRYLKNAGFDVIAPKLPKSSWEESIARAEAALKENDIGLIIGSSRGGALACALDTKIRKVLIAPAWKRFKVDPNVDNTTVILHCEADDLVDYDDSLKLKEDYHAALITIGVNHRMSDDDTLACLADLIKNAGRK
;
A
#
# COMPACT_ATOMS: atom_id res chain seq x y z
N MET A 1 14.30 -8.73 4.41
CA MET A 1 12.86 -8.87 4.07
C MET A 1 12.60 -8.14 2.77
N LYS A 2 11.95 -8.80 1.84
CA LYS A 2 11.52 -8.18 0.58
C LYS A 2 10.15 -7.55 0.73
N VAL A 3 9.99 -6.37 0.16
CA VAL A 3 8.75 -5.59 0.18
C VAL A 3 8.19 -5.54 -1.23
N LEU A 4 6.90 -5.89 -1.38
CA LEU A 4 6.18 -5.70 -2.64
C LEU A 4 5.49 -4.34 -2.60
N PHE A 5 5.79 -3.47 -3.55
CA PHE A 5 5.17 -2.15 -3.64
C PHE A 5 4.25 -2.06 -4.86
N LEU A 6 2.97 -1.75 -4.62
CA LEU A 6 1.94 -1.62 -5.65
C LEU A 6 1.59 -0.15 -5.82
N HIS A 7 1.94 0.43 -6.97
CA HIS A 7 1.74 1.86 -7.24
C HIS A 7 0.30 2.18 -7.69
N GLY A 8 -0.05 3.47 -7.61
CA GLY A 8 -1.36 3.97 -8.05
C GLY A 8 -1.46 4.21 -9.56
N LEU A 9 -2.60 4.78 -9.98
CA LEU A 9 -2.89 5.06 -11.39
C LEU A 9 -1.86 5.98 -12.05
N GLU A 10 -1.50 7.05 -11.34
CA GLU A 10 -0.51 8.02 -11.82
C GLU A 10 0.92 7.64 -11.42
N GLY A 11 1.07 6.53 -10.69
CA GLY A 11 2.35 6.05 -10.23
C GLY A 11 3.07 5.23 -11.28
N THR A 12 4.34 4.98 -10.99
CA THR A 12 5.21 4.13 -11.79
C THR A 12 6.01 3.22 -10.86
N PRO A 13 6.66 2.18 -11.39
CA PRO A 13 7.58 1.36 -10.57
C PRO A 13 8.75 2.13 -9.97
N ASN A 14 9.01 3.35 -10.45
CA ASN A 14 10.12 4.20 -9.99
C ASN A 14 9.63 5.52 -9.38
N GLY A 15 8.45 5.52 -8.77
CA GLY A 15 7.89 6.71 -8.12
C GLY A 15 8.67 7.12 -6.86
N THR A 16 8.28 8.26 -6.28
CA THR A 16 8.96 8.87 -5.13
C THR A 16 9.11 7.91 -3.95
N LYS A 17 8.04 7.19 -3.59
CA LYS A 17 8.07 6.27 -2.44
C LYS A 17 9.02 5.11 -2.67
N VAL A 18 8.98 4.52 -3.86
CA VAL A 18 9.86 3.38 -4.19
C VAL A 18 11.33 3.83 -4.17
N ARG A 19 11.63 4.99 -4.78
CA ARG A 19 13.00 5.52 -4.76
C ARG A 19 13.48 5.82 -3.35
N TYR A 20 12.62 6.42 -2.54
CA TYR A 20 12.95 6.70 -1.13
C TYR A 20 13.30 5.40 -0.39
N LEU A 21 12.47 4.39 -0.53
CA LEU A 21 12.68 3.11 0.16
C LEU A 21 13.94 2.39 -0.33
N LYS A 22 14.19 2.38 -1.63
CA LYS A 22 15.41 1.77 -2.18
C LYS A 22 16.66 2.51 -1.71
N ASN A 23 16.62 3.85 -1.69
CA ASN A 23 17.72 4.68 -1.20
C ASN A 23 17.96 4.48 0.30
N ALA A 24 16.95 4.11 1.05
CA ALA A 24 17.06 3.79 2.47
C ALA A 24 17.59 2.37 2.72
N GLY A 25 17.85 1.59 1.68
CA GLY A 25 18.42 0.25 1.79
C GLY A 25 17.41 -0.88 1.82
N PHE A 26 16.14 -0.63 1.61
CA PHE A 26 15.11 -1.68 1.57
C PHE A 26 15.12 -2.42 0.24
N ASP A 27 14.85 -3.71 0.29
CA ASP A 27 14.72 -4.57 -0.89
C ASP A 27 13.28 -4.51 -1.39
N VAL A 28 13.04 -3.70 -2.42
CA VAL A 28 11.70 -3.40 -2.93
C VAL A 28 11.50 -4.03 -4.30
N ILE A 29 10.45 -4.83 -4.42
CA ILE A 29 9.95 -5.36 -5.69
C ILE A 29 8.75 -4.51 -6.09
N ALA A 30 8.85 -3.81 -7.21
CA ALA A 30 7.83 -2.88 -7.68
C ALA A 30 7.45 -3.18 -9.13
N PRO A 31 6.48 -4.08 -9.36
CA PRO A 31 6.05 -4.40 -10.72
C PRO A 31 5.31 -3.23 -11.37
N LYS A 32 5.42 -3.11 -12.68
CA LYS A 32 4.60 -2.17 -13.43
C LYS A 32 3.16 -2.70 -13.50
N LEU A 33 2.22 -1.88 -13.03
CA LEU A 33 0.80 -2.24 -12.94
C LEU A 33 0.02 -1.43 -13.98
N PRO A 34 -0.43 -2.05 -15.08
CA PRO A 34 -1.09 -1.29 -16.14
C PRO A 34 -2.43 -0.76 -15.66
N LYS A 35 -2.62 0.57 -15.76
CA LYS A 35 -3.85 1.24 -15.34
C LYS A 35 -5.06 0.86 -16.19
N SER A 36 -4.83 0.35 -17.39
CA SER A 36 -5.87 -0.06 -18.33
C SER A 36 -6.47 -1.42 -18.02
N SER A 37 -5.87 -2.22 -17.15
CA SER A 37 -6.35 -3.56 -16.83
C SER A 37 -6.16 -3.90 -15.36
N TRP A 38 -7.28 -4.04 -14.67
CA TRP A 38 -7.31 -4.50 -13.27
C TRP A 38 -6.80 -5.95 -13.18
N GLU A 39 -7.31 -6.83 -14.04
CA GLU A 39 -6.94 -8.25 -14.04
C GLU A 39 -5.44 -8.45 -14.29
N GLU A 40 -4.87 -7.70 -15.23
CA GLU A 40 -3.44 -7.76 -15.51
C GLU A 40 -2.62 -7.27 -14.31
N SER A 41 -3.08 -6.20 -13.63
CA SER A 41 -2.43 -5.67 -12.44
C SER A 41 -2.44 -6.71 -11.31
N ILE A 42 -3.58 -7.35 -11.07
CA ILE A 42 -3.70 -8.43 -10.07
C ILE A 42 -2.76 -9.59 -10.43
N ALA A 43 -2.76 -10.01 -11.69
CA ALA A 43 -1.90 -11.12 -12.13
C ALA A 43 -0.42 -10.82 -11.89
N ARG A 44 0.01 -9.59 -12.15
CA ARG A 44 1.41 -9.18 -11.90
C ARG A 44 1.76 -9.13 -10.42
N ALA A 45 0.83 -8.68 -9.58
CA ALA A 45 1.02 -8.68 -8.13
C ALA A 45 1.11 -10.13 -7.62
N GLU A 46 0.23 -11.00 -8.07
CA GLU A 46 0.25 -12.41 -7.69
C GLU A 46 1.52 -13.12 -8.15
N ALA A 47 1.98 -12.83 -9.37
CA ALA A 47 3.24 -13.37 -9.89
C ALA A 47 4.43 -12.94 -9.01
N ALA A 48 4.46 -11.66 -8.60
CA ALA A 48 5.51 -11.17 -7.71
C ALA A 48 5.51 -11.90 -6.37
N LEU A 49 4.33 -12.21 -5.82
CA LEU A 49 4.21 -12.99 -4.58
C LEU A 49 4.73 -14.42 -4.74
N LYS A 50 4.51 -15.04 -5.90
CA LYS A 50 4.97 -16.41 -6.17
C LYS A 50 6.48 -16.49 -6.43
N GLU A 51 7.02 -15.48 -7.12
CA GLU A 51 8.41 -15.48 -7.58
C GLU A 51 9.38 -14.96 -6.53
N ASN A 52 8.89 -14.33 -5.47
CA ASN A 52 9.71 -13.71 -4.43
C ASN A 52 9.19 -14.07 -3.04
N ASP A 53 10.11 -14.11 -2.09
CA ASP A 53 9.75 -14.30 -0.68
C ASP A 53 9.38 -12.94 -0.06
N ILE A 54 8.14 -12.50 -0.30
CA ILE A 54 7.65 -11.19 0.14
C ILE A 54 7.25 -11.26 1.61
N GLY A 55 7.80 -10.36 2.42
CA GLY A 55 7.47 -10.24 3.85
C GLY A 55 6.48 -9.13 4.17
N LEU A 56 6.27 -8.18 3.26
CA LEU A 56 5.36 -7.06 3.47
C LEU A 56 4.84 -6.56 2.12
N ILE A 57 3.55 -6.24 2.05
CA ILE A 57 2.93 -5.62 0.88
C ILE A 57 2.60 -4.18 1.21
N ILE A 58 3.03 -3.25 0.37
CA ILE A 58 2.66 -1.84 0.46
C ILE A 58 1.86 -1.49 -0.80
N GLY A 59 0.70 -0.89 -0.62
CA GLY A 59 -0.12 -0.43 -1.74
C GLY A 59 -0.56 1.01 -1.57
N SER A 60 -0.43 1.82 -2.62
CA SER A 60 -0.77 3.23 -2.60
C SER A 60 -1.92 3.52 -3.57
N SER A 61 -2.98 4.14 -3.10
CA SER A 61 -4.15 4.54 -3.88
C SER A 61 -4.80 3.34 -4.59
N ARG A 62 -4.79 3.26 -5.92
CA ARG A 62 -5.24 2.07 -6.66
C ARG A 62 -4.42 0.84 -6.27
N GLY A 63 -3.12 1.01 -6.05
CA GLY A 63 -2.27 -0.06 -5.54
C GLY A 63 -2.70 -0.54 -4.16
N GLY A 64 -3.25 0.34 -3.34
CA GLY A 64 -3.88 -0.02 -2.07
C GLY A 64 -5.12 -0.88 -2.26
N ALA A 65 -5.94 -0.57 -3.26
CA ALA A 65 -7.09 -1.39 -3.63
C ALA A 65 -6.64 -2.77 -4.12
N LEU A 66 -5.59 -2.83 -4.94
CA LEU A 66 -5.01 -4.10 -5.38
C LEU A 66 -4.51 -4.93 -4.20
N ALA A 67 -3.82 -4.30 -3.25
CA ALA A 67 -3.35 -4.98 -2.03
C ALA A 67 -4.53 -5.55 -1.23
N CYS A 68 -5.62 -4.79 -1.10
CA CYS A 68 -6.83 -5.26 -0.43
C CYS A 68 -7.46 -6.47 -1.14
N ALA A 69 -7.30 -6.58 -2.45
CA ALA A 69 -7.87 -7.67 -3.25
C ALA A 69 -7.02 -8.95 -3.22
N LEU A 70 -5.76 -8.85 -2.81
CA LEU A 70 -4.87 -10.02 -2.77
C LEU A 70 -5.24 -10.97 -1.62
N ASP A 71 -5.47 -12.22 -1.97
CA ASP A 71 -5.76 -13.28 -0.99
C ASP A 71 -4.44 -13.83 -0.46
N THR A 72 -3.96 -13.22 0.62
CA THR A 72 -2.70 -13.59 1.27
C THR A 72 -2.72 -13.16 2.72
N LYS A 73 -1.96 -13.88 3.56
CA LYS A 73 -1.77 -13.55 4.98
C LYS A 73 -0.57 -12.62 5.21
N ILE A 74 0.14 -12.25 4.18
CA ILE A 74 1.26 -11.31 4.28
C ILE A 74 0.72 -9.96 4.75
N ARG A 75 1.42 -9.33 5.70
CA ARG A 75 1.03 -8.02 6.24
C ARG A 75 0.95 -6.98 5.15
N LYS A 76 -0.01 -6.06 5.30
CA LYS A 76 -0.26 -4.99 4.35
C LYS A 76 -0.11 -3.63 5.02
N VAL A 77 0.58 -2.72 4.35
CA VAL A 77 0.58 -1.30 4.66
C VAL A 77 -0.11 -0.59 3.49
N LEU A 78 -1.20 0.09 3.79
CA LEU A 78 -2.03 0.74 2.78
C LEU A 78 -1.89 2.26 2.91
N ILE A 79 -1.64 2.92 1.79
CA ILE A 79 -1.46 4.37 1.73
C ILE A 79 -2.62 4.95 0.93
N ALA A 80 -3.51 5.69 1.58
CA ALA A 80 -4.71 6.27 0.95
C ALA A 80 -5.41 5.26 0.04
N PRO A 81 -5.80 4.06 0.54
CA PRO A 81 -6.26 2.97 -0.32
C PRO A 81 -7.62 3.27 -0.95
N ALA A 82 -7.70 3.14 -2.27
CA ALA A 82 -8.90 3.42 -3.06
C ALA A 82 -9.81 2.19 -3.21
N TRP A 83 -9.92 1.38 -2.18
CA TRP A 83 -10.64 0.10 -2.23
C TRP A 83 -12.11 0.23 -2.61
N LYS A 84 -12.77 1.27 -2.12
CA LYS A 84 -14.20 1.51 -2.40
C LYS A 84 -14.42 1.93 -3.85
N ARG A 85 -13.54 2.78 -4.37
CA ARG A 85 -13.59 3.25 -5.76
C ARG A 85 -13.49 2.09 -6.75
N PHE A 86 -12.65 1.11 -6.45
CA PHE A 86 -12.46 -0.06 -7.29
C PHE A 86 -13.34 -1.26 -6.87
N LYS A 87 -14.28 -1.03 -5.96
CA LYS A 87 -15.31 -2.00 -5.54
C LYS A 87 -14.69 -3.31 -5.03
N VAL A 88 -13.62 -3.20 -4.28
CA VAL A 88 -12.94 -4.35 -3.69
C VAL A 88 -13.63 -4.76 -2.40
N ASP A 89 -13.83 -6.07 -2.20
CA ASP A 89 -14.15 -6.63 -0.89
C ASP A 89 -12.82 -6.82 -0.14
N PRO A 90 -12.53 -5.98 0.88
CA PRO A 90 -11.16 -5.92 1.38
C PRO A 90 -10.75 -7.14 2.18
N ASN A 91 -9.63 -7.73 1.80
CA ASN A 91 -8.95 -8.77 2.59
C ASN A 91 -7.88 -8.11 3.46
N VAL A 92 -8.32 -7.58 4.59
CA VAL A 92 -7.47 -6.91 5.59
C VAL A 92 -7.86 -7.39 6.99
N ASP A 93 -6.98 -7.20 7.95
CA ASP A 93 -7.19 -7.66 9.33
C ASP A 93 -6.50 -6.72 10.34
N ASN A 94 -6.38 -7.18 11.59
CA ASN A 94 -5.77 -6.38 12.66
C ASN A 94 -4.25 -6.23 12.55
N THR A 95 -3.61 -6.87 11.58
CA THR A 95 -2.18 -6.65 11.27
C THR A 95 -1.95 -5.59 10.21
N THR A 96 -3.02 -5.14 9.54
CA THR A 96 -2.97 -4.12 8.50
C THR A 96 -2.78 -2.75 9.11
N VAL A 97 -1.89 -1.95 8.53
CA VAL A 97 -1.68 -0.55 8.91
C VAL A 97 -2.02 0.35 7.72
N ILE A 98 -2.79 1.40 7.99
CA ILE A 98 -3.22 2.37 6.98
C ILE A 98 -2.61 3.72 7.29
N LEU A 99 -2.02 4.36 6.29
CA LEU A 99 -1.60 5.76 6.34
C LEU A 99 -2.54 6.56 5.45
N HIS A 100 -3.22 7.56 6.02
CA HIS A 100 -4.16 8.37 5.24
C HIS A 100 -4.23 9.80 5.78
N CYS A 101 -4.39 10.74 4.88
CA CYS A 101 -4.49 12.17 5.14
C CYS A 101 -5.97 12.58 5.19
N GLU A 102 -6.37 13.31 6.23
CA GLU A 102 -7.74 13.82 6.32
C GLU A 102 -8.09 14.80 5.21
N ALA A 103 -7.10 15.51 4.67
CA ALA A 103 -7.27 16.48 3.61
C ALA A 103 -7.28 15.85 2.20
N ASP A 104 -7.26 14.53 2.10
CA ASP A 104 -7.29 13.83 0.80
C ASP A 104 -8.57 14.17 0.04
N ASP A 105 -8.45 14.75 -1.15
CA ASP A 105 -9.56 15.17 -2.00
C ASP A 105 -9.87 14.18 -3.13
N LEU A 106 -9.13 13.08 -3.23
CA LEU A 106 -9.31 12.05 -4.26
C LEU A 106 -9.87 10.75 -3.68
N VAL A 107 -9.37 10.33 -2.52
CA VAL A 107 -9.87 9.16 -1.80
C VAL A 107 -10.35 9.61 -0.43
N ASP A 108 -11.62 9.37 -0.14
CA ASP A 108 -12.25 9.80 1.10
C ASP A 108 -11.55 9.13 2.30
N TYR A 109 -11.10 9.94 3.26
CA TYR A 109 -10.51 9.48 4.50
C TYR A 109 -11.45 8.52 5.26
N ASP A 110 -12.77 8.75 5.17
CA ASP A 110 -13.79 7.92 5.82
C ASP A 110 -13.75 6.47 5.31
N ASP A 111 -13.28 6.23 4.10
CA ASP A 111 -13.12 4.88 3.57
C ASP A 111 -12.04 4.10 4.36
N SER A 112 -11.01 4.79 4.86
CA SER A 112 -10.01 4.19 5.74
C SER A 112 -10.52 4.02 7.17
N LEU A 113 -11.35 4.94 7.67
CA LEU A 113 -12.03 4.77 8.95
C LEU A 113 -12.88 3.51 8.95
N LYS A 114 -13.56 3.22 7.83
CA LYS A 114 -14.37 2.01 7.69
C LYS A 114 -13.53 0.73 7.80
N LEU A 115 -12.36 0.72 7.20
CA LEU A 115 -11.44 -0.43 7.35
C LEU A 115 -11.00 -0.62 8.80
N LYS A 116 -10.73 0.48 9.50
CA LYS A 116 -10.41 0.44 10.92
C LYS A 116 -11.56 -0.13 11.75
N GLU A 117 -12.77 0.37 11.53
CA GLU A 117 -13.95 -0.05 12.29
C GLU A 117 -14.36 -1.49 12.02
N ASP A 118 -14.39 -1.89 10.75
CA ASP A 118 -14.93 -3.20 10.34
C ASP A 118 -13.90 -4.33 10.46
N TYR A 119 -12.61 -4.03 10.27
CA TYR A 119 -11.55 -5.06 10.22
C TYR A 119 -10.49 -4.89 11.29
N HIS A 120 -10.61 -3.89 12.15
CA HIS A 120 -9.65 -3.60 13.22
C HIS A 120 -8.24 -3.24 12.71
N ALA A 121 -8.13 -2.73 11.49
CA ALA A 121 -6.88 -2.23 10.95
C ALA A 121 -6.43 -0.98 11.75
N ALA A 122 -5.12 -0.81 11.92
CA ALA A 122 -4.59 0.40 12.54
C ALA A 122 -4.58 1.53 11.53
N LEU A 123 -5.07 2.70 11.91
CA LEU A 123 -5.09 3.89 11.06
C LEU A 123 -4.18 4.96 11.65
N ILE A 124 -3.19 5.37 10.89
CA ILE A 124 -2.28 6.48 11.22
C ILE A 124 -2.69 7.66 10.34
N THR A 125 -3.21 8.70 10.97
CA THR A 125 -3.57 9.95 10.28
C THR A 125 -2.32 10.79 10.11
N ILE A 126 -1.85 10.89 8.87
CA ILE A 126 -0.60 11.55 8.51
C ILE A 126 -0.67 12.02 7.06
N GLY A 127 0.22 12.93 6.68
CA GLY A 127 0.29 13.41 5.31
C GLY A 127 -0.41 14.73 5.09
N VAL A 128 -0.20 15.33 3.92
CA VAL A 128 -0.73 16.66 3.57
C VAL A 128 -1.68 16.63 2.38
N ASN A 129 -1.60 15.60 1.55
CA ASN A 129 -2.48 15.44 0.38
C ASN A 129 -2.51 13.97 -0.06
N HIS A 130 -3.28 13.67 -1.11
CA HIS A 130 -3.44 12.31 -1.61
C HIS A 130 -2.13 11.64 -2.04
N ARG A 131 -1.13 12.39 -2.49
CA ARG A 131 0.14 11.82 -2.95
C ARG A 131 0.90 11.13 -1.83
N MET A 132 0.72 11.58 -0.58
CA MET A 132 1.36 10.97 0.59
C MET A 132 2.88 10.83 0.41
N SER A 133 3.51 11.87 -0.14
CA SER A 133 4.96 11.88 -0.45
C SER A 133 5.73 12.92 0.35
N ASP A 134 5.12 13.50 1.38
CA ASP A 134 5.78 14.40 2.30
C ASP A 134 6.78 13.65 3.20
N ASP A 135 7.74 14.38 3.74
CA ASP A 135 8.85 13.79 4.52
C ASP A 135 8.37 12.98 5.71
N ASP A 136 7.35 13.47 6.44
CA ASP A 136 6.82 12.75 7.62
C ASP A 136 6.18 11.42 7.22
N THR A 137 5.44 11.39 6.11
CA THR A 137 4.82 10.16 5.62
C THR A 137 5.89 9.16 5.18
N LEU A 138 6.90 9.61 4.45
CA LEU A 138 7.99 8.74 4.00
C LEU A 138 8.78 8.16 5.18
N ALA A 139 9.07 8.97 6.19
CA ALA A 139 9.76 8.51 7.39
C ALA A 139 8.91 7.50 8.17
N CYS A 140 7.62 7.74 8.30
CA CYS A 140 6.69 6.81 8.94
C CYS A 140 6.66 5.48 8.21
N LEU A 141 6.59 5.51 6.88
CA LEU A 141 6.60 4.31 6.05
C LEU A 141 7.87 3.49 6.26
N ALA A 142 9.02 4.14 6.27
CA ALA A 142 10.30 3.46 6.53
C ALA A 142 10.33 2.80 7.91
N ASP A 143 9.81 3.49 8.93
CA ASP A 143 9.75 2.95 10.30
C ASP A 143 8.85 1.73 10.38
N LEU A 144 7.71 1.75 9.69
CA LEU A 144 6.80 0.59 9.64
C LEU A 144 7.49 -0.63 9.03
N ILE A 145 8.27 -0.44 7.97
CA ILE A 145 9.00 -1.55 7.35
C ILE A 145 10.06 -2.11 8.30
N LYS A 146 10.83 -1.24 8.97
CA LYS A 146 11.84 -1.65 9.96
C LYS A 146 11.22 -2.46 11.08
N ASN A 147 10.08 -2.00 11.61
CA ASN A 147 9.38 -2.67 12.71
C ASN A 147 8.77 -4.00 12.26
N ALA A 148 8.28 -4.11 11.04
CA ALA A 148 7.74 -5.35 10.49
C ALA A 148 8.83 -6.43 10.35
N GLY A 149 10.08 -6.04 10.10
CA GLY A 149 11.21 -6.95 10.02
C GLY A 149 11.75 -7.42 11.36
N ARG A 150 11.31 -6.82 12.47
CA ARG A 150 11.70 -7.20 13.83
C ARG A 150 10.69 -8.18 14.41
N LYS A 151 11.17 -9.28 14.87
CA LYS A 151 10.35 -10.26 15.58
C LYS A 151 10.88 -10.48 16.98
#